data_b4c96ddc48302218e1dac3789bb6ec5f
#
_entry.id   b4c96ddc48302218e1dac3789bb6ec5f
#
_cell.length_a   1.000
_cell.length_b   1.000
_cell.length_c   1.000
_cell.angle_alpha   90.00
_cell.angle_beta   90.00
_cell.angle_gamma   90.00
#
_symmetry.space_group_name_H-M   'P 1'
#
loop_
_entity.id
_entity.type
_entity.pdbx_description
1 polymer ?
#
loop_
_entity_poly.entity_id
_entity_poly.type
_entity_poly.pdbx_seq_one_letter_code
_entity_poly.pdbx_strand_id
1 'polypeptide(L)'
;MKVLMLVQKEQRVILDALYQAIAEQCDCDLRWLDSEEQANLKRYFREHVDLARYERVVLFLRFKKQLKQVGFIRTLPNLVELEHDAYQNYIRCKYTGKFSAYYRRMPWVRVLCSGAGVTQRLQQENVDAVFAPKGYDAAGLWNMGVPRDIELGFVGSLKSVAYSGRKQLLEELGKVEPLTVTRTESGDEYREMLNRIRFFVSADVGMGEYMIKNFEAMACGCVLFAYDQGSVENNALGFVDMQNVVLYSSLDELRQKLALLRQNAELAERIAQEGQALTQTHYSFQALGRHIVKALEAPLRERQPANWRDRWLPWFQR
;
A
#
# COMPACT_ATOMS: atom_id res chain seq x y z
N MET A 1 19.67 -5.41 -15.41
CA MET A 1 19.73 -5.64 -13.94
C MET A 1 19.00 -6.92 -13.63
N LYS A 2 19.69 -7.88 -13.02
CA LYS A 2 19.10 -9.17 -12.62
C LYS A 2 18.60 -9.10 -11.17
N VAL A 3 17.32 -9.36 -10.95
CA VAL A 3 16.64 -9.22 -9.68
C VAL A 3 16.16 -10.57 -9.17
N LEU A 4 16.44 -10.89 -7.90
CA LEU A 4 15.71 -11.92 -7.17
C LEU A 4 14.59 -11.25 -6.39
N MET A 5 13.34 -11.59 -6.69
CA MET A 5 12.18 -11.07 -5.97
C MET A 5 11.47 -12.19 -5.21
N LEU A 6 11.46 -12.11 -3.88
CA LEU A 6 10.79 -13.07 -3.02
C LEU A 6 9.50 -12.45 -2.46
N VAL A 7 8.37 -13.09 -2.75
CA VAL A 7 7.05 -12.63 -2.37
C VAL A 7 6.28 -13.69 -1.58
N GLN A 8 5.26 -13.29 -0.85
CA GLN A 8 4.44 -14.20 -0.09
C GLN A 8 3.42 -14.93 -0.98
N LYS A 9 3.33 -16.25 -0.85
CA LYS A 9 2.38 -17.10 -1.58
C LYS A 9 0.96 -16.92 -1.08
N GLU A 10 0.74 -16.96 0.25
CA GLU A 10 -0.59 -16.73 0.82
C GLU A 10 -0.77 -15.25 1.13
N GLN A 11 -1.64 -14.59 0.39
CA GLN A 11 -1.89 -13.17 0.46
C GLN A 11 -3.30 -12.90 1.02
N ARG A 12 -3.44 -11.79 1.75
CA ARG A 12 -4.75 -11.25 2.15
C ARG A 12 -5.34 -10.30 1.11
N VAL A 13 -4.44 -9.58 0.44
CA VAL A 13 -4.71 -8.75 -0.72
C VAL A 13 -3.93 -9.37 -1.85
N ILE A 14 -4.58 -9.67 -2.95
CA ILE A 14 -3.95 -10.31 -4.11
C ILE A 14 -3.11 -9.26 -4.84
N LEU A 15 -1.80 -9.46 -4.87
CA LEU A 15 -0.83 -8.56 -5.48
C LEU A 15 0.00 -9.24 -6.58
N ASP A 16 -0.42 -10.43 -7.04
CA ASP A 16 0.32 -11.18 -8.06
C ASP A 16 0.51 -10.38 -9.34
N ALA A 17 -0.50 -9.60 -9.75
CA ALA A 17 -0.39 -8.73 -10.92
C ALA A 17 0.63 -7.60 -10.73
N LEU A 18 0.82 -7.08 -9.50
CA LEU A 18 1.90 -6.14 -9.20
C LEU A 18 3.28 -6.82 -9.32
N TYR A 19 3.41 -8.03 -8.78
CA TYR A 19 4.67 -8.77 -8.87
C TYR A 19 5.04 -9.08 -10.32
N GLN A 20 4.08 -9.51 -11.12
CA GLN A 20 4.25 -9.73 -12.55
C GLN A 20 4.63 -8.44 -13.28
N ALA A 21 3.94 -7.33 -13.00
CA ALA A 21 4.24 -6.04 -13.60
C ALA A 21 5.67 -5.54 -13.29
N ILE A 22 6.21 -5.85 -12.11
CA ILE A 22 7.61 -5.59 -11.77
C ILE A 22 8.52 -6.53 -12.57
N ALA A 23 8.19 -7.82 -12.61
CA ALA A 23 9.00 -8.82 -13.29
C ALA A 23 9.11 -8.61 -14.82
N GLU A 24 8.07 -8.07 -15.44
CA GLU A 24 8.04 -7.72 -16.86
C GLU A 24 8.96 -6.54 -17.24
N GLN A 25 9.38 -5.72 -16.26
CA GLN A 25 10.21 -4.53 -16.49
C GLN A 25 11.71 -4.78 -16.27
N CYS A 26 12.12 -5.99 -15.82
CA CYS A 26 13.52 -6.32 -15.57
C CYS A 26 13.77 -7.84 -15.72
N ASP A 27 15.04 -8.27 -15.72
CA ASP A 27 15.41 -9.70 -15.64
C ASP A 27 15.13 -10.18 -14.20
N CYS A 28 13.92 -10.65 -13.93
CA CYS A 28 13.42 -10.97 -12.59
C CYS A 28 13.19 -12.47 -12.38
N ASP A 29 13.88 -13.02 -11.39
CA ASP A 29 13.59 -14.34 -10.84
C ASP A 29 12.56 -14.13 -9.69
N LEU A 30 11.28 -14.23 -10.04
CA LEU A 30 10.15 -14.04 -9.14
C LEU A 30 9.76 -15.36 -8.47
N ARG A 31 9.79 -15.40 -7.13
CA ARG A 31 9.50 -16.62 -6.37
C ARG A 31 8.49 -16.36 -5.25
N TRP A 32 7.47 -17.22 -5.18
CA TRP A 32 6.44 -17.21 -4.14
C TRP A 32 6.83 -18.14 -2.99
N LEU A 33 7.05 -17.57 -1.82
CA LEU A 33 7.41 -18.31 -0.60
C LEU A 33 6.17 -18.61 0.23
N ASP A 34 6.03 -19.85 0.65
CA ASP A 34 5.02 -20.24 1.61
C ASP A 34 5.36 -19.78 3.04
N SER A 35 4.48 -20.09 4.00
CA SER A 35 4.68 -19.64 5.38
C SER A 35 5.89 -20.28 6.07
N GLU A 36 6.31 -21.49 5.70
CA GLU A 36 7.47 -22.18 6.26
C GLU A 36 8.77 -21.59 5.68
N GLU A 37 8.85 -21.44 4.37
CA GLU A 37 9.98 -20.83 3.67
C GLU A 37 10.24 -19.42 4.17
N GLN A 38 9.18 -18.59 4.30
CA GLN A 38 9.27 -17.25 4.89
C GLN A 38 9.77 -17.28 6.34
N ALA A 39 9.49 -18.33 7.12
CA ALA A 39 9.95 -18.44 8.49
C ALA A 39 11.41 -18.90 8.60
N ASN A 40 11.98 -19.44 7.52
CA ASN A 40 13.31 -20.07 7.48
C ASN A 40 14.17 -19.54 6.33
N LEU A 41 14.19 -18.20 6.12
CA LEU A 41 14.87 -17.55 4.99
C LEU A 41 16.36 -17.97 4.88
N LYS A 42 17.08 -18.07 6.01
CA LYS A 42 18.49 -18.50 5.98
C LYS A 42 18.66 -19.88 5.35
N ARG A 43 17.75 -20.81 5.64
CA ARG A 43 17.75 -22.16 5.04
C ARG A 43 17.40 -22.06 3.56
N TYR A 44 16.34 -21.33 3.22
CA TYR A 44 15.88 -21.14 1.84
C TYR A 44 17.00 -20.59 0.95
N PHE A 45 17.69 -19.53 1.40
CA PHE A 45 18.80 -18.93 0.64
C PHE A 45 19.95 -19.92 0.44
N ARG A 46 20.31 -20.67 1.49
CA ARG A 46 21.39 -21.66 1.40
C ARG A 46 21.09 -22.79 0.40
N GLU A 47 19.81 -23.21 0.33
CA GLU A 47 19.42 -24.40 -0.45
C GLU A 47 18.98 -24.04 -1.88
N HIS A 48 18.52 -22.82 -2.12
CA HIS A 48 17.84 -22.46 -3.37
C HIS A 48 18.37 -21.19 -4.05
N VAL A 49 19.29 -20.43 -3.45
CA VAL A 49 19.71 -19.13 -3.96
C VAL A 49 21.21 -19.03 -4.09
N ASP A 50 21.68 -18.80 -5.31
CA ASP A 50 23.04 -18.33 -5.59
C ASP A 50 23.01 -16.80 -5.69
N LEU A 51 23.38 -16.11 -4.59
CA LEU A 51 23.36 -14.65 -4.51
C LEU A 51 24.27 -13.95 -5.53
N ALA A 52 25.33 -14.59 -5.99
CA ALA A 52 26.25 -14.01 -6.97
C ALA A 52 25.60 -13.76 -8.33
N ARG A 53 24.44 -14.38 -8.59
CA ARG A 53 23.69 -14.22 -9.84
C ARG A 53 22.85 -12.95 -9.90
N TYR A 54 22.64 -12.24 -8.76
CA TYR A 54 21.66 -11.17 -8.67
C TYR A 54 22.29 -9.84 -8.27
N GLU A 55 21.92 -8.79 -9.00
CA GLU A 55 22.32 -7.42 -8.71
C GLU A 55 21.43 -6.77 -7.65
N ARG A 56 20.21 -7.31 -7.45
CA ARG A 56 19.25 -6.86 -6.42
C ARG A 56 18.54 -8.06 -5.80
N VAL A 57 18.29 -7.96 -4.51
CA VAL A 57 17.39 -8.87 -3.77
C VAL A 57 16.22 -8.03 -3.27
N VAL A 58 15.01 -8.37 -3.70
CA VAL A 58 13.79 -7.69 -3.30
C VAL A 58 12.96 -8.60 -2.41
N LEU A 59 12.57 -8.12 -1.23
CA LEU A 59 11.68 -8.84 -0.33
C LEU A 59 10.35 -8.12 -0.22
N PHE A 60 9.25 -8.86 -0.42
CA PHE A 60 7.90 -8.45 -0.09
C PHE A 60 7.22 -9.58 0.68
N LEU A 61 7.64 -9.76 1.92
CA LEU A 61 7.26 -10.87 2.79
C LEU A 61 6.50 -10.37 4.03
N ARG A 62 5.93 -11.30 4.79
CA ARG A 62 5.24 -10.94 6.03
C ARG A 62 6.20 -10.34 7.05
N PHE A 63 6.04 -9.07 7.41
CA PHE A 63 6.88 -8.35 8.35
C PHE A 63 7.11 -9.12 9.67
N LYS A 64 6.07 -9.80 10.20
CA LYS A 64 6.19 -10.66 11.38
C LYS A 64 7.26 -11.76 11.23
N LYS A 65 7.46 -12.27 10.02
CA LYS A 65 8.47 -13.31 9.72
C LYS A 65 9.86 -12.68 9.55
N GLN A 66 9.94 -11.57 8.84
CA GLN A 66 11.18 -10.80 8.65
C GLN A 66 11.75 -10.30 9.97
N LEU A 67 10.92 -9.75 10.84
CA LEU A 67 11.31 -9.23 12.16
C LEU A 67 12.07 -10.27 13.01
N LYS A 68 11.70 -11.54 12.92
CA LYS A 68 12.36 -12.64 13.64
C LYS A 68 13.72 -13.04 13.05
N GLN A 69 14.00 -12.64 11.81
CA GLN A 69 15.17 -13.07 11.04
C GLN A 69 16.05 -11.90 10.60
N VAL A 70 15.89 -10.73 11.19
CA VAL A 70 16.67 -9.53 10.84
C VAL A 70 18.18 -9.77 10.92
N GLY A 71 18.64 -10.65 11.82
CA GLY A 71 20.04 -11.07 11.91
C GLY A 71 20.59 -11.69 10.62
N PHE A 72 19.76 -12.46 9.92
CA PHE A 72 20.10 -13.00 8.61
C PHE A 72 19.85 -11.99 7.50
N ILE A 73 18.65 -11.37 7.46
CA ILE A 73 18.24 -10.45 6.40
C ILE A 73 19.27 -9.32 6.20
N ARG A 74 19.79 -8.75 7.30
CA ARG A 74 20.86 -7.74 7.24
C ARG A 74 22.17 -8.22 6.60
N THR A 75 22.35 -9.53 6.37
CA THR A 75 23.53 -10.06 5.68
C THR A 75 23.37 -10.11 4.17
N LEU A 76 22.15 -9.96 3.65
CA LEU A 76 21.88 -10.00 2.23
C LEU A 76 22.49 -8.75 1.53
N PRO A 77 23.18 -8.96 0.40
CA PRO A 77 23.70 -7.85 -0.39
C PRO A 77 22.58 -7.17 -1.19
N ASN A 78 22.75 -5.90 -1.49
CA ASN A 78 21.90 -5.14 -2.42
C ASN A 78 20.40 -5.31 -2.17
N LEU A 79 20.02 -5.33 -0.89
CA LEU A 79 18.67 -5.60 -0.43
C LEU A 79 17.77 -4.39 -0.61
N VAL A 80 16.58 -4.63 -1.13
CA VAL A 80 15.46 -3.70 -1.20
C VAL A 80 14.23 -4.37 -0.56
N GLU A 81 13.50 -3.67 0.26
CA GLU A 81 12.22 -4.14 0.81
C GLU A 81 11.07 -3.33 0.24
N LEU A 82 10.05 -4.00 -0.30
CA LEU A 82 8.78 -3.40 -0.67
C LEU A 82 7.83 -3.51 0.53
N GLU A 83 7.29 -2.38 1.01
CA GLU A 83 6.58 -2.34 2.29
C GLU A 83 5.29 -1.52 2.20
N HIS A 84 4.16 -2.19 2.40
CA HIS A 84 2.81 -1.61 2.33
C HIS A 84 2.14 -1.40 3.71
N ASP A 85 2.81 -1.80 4.78
CA ASP A 85 2.25 -1.79 6.13
C ASP A 85 3.03 -0.91 7.12
N ALA A 86 4.07 -0.21 6.66
CA ALA A 86 4.95 0.62 7.51
C ALA A 86 4.21 1.75 8.25
N TYR A 87 3.02 2.18 7.81
CA TYR A 87 2.17 3.10 8.55
C TYR A 87 1.87 2.61 9.97
N GLN A 88 1.82 1.29 10.18
CA GLN A 88 1.60 0.67 11.49
C GLN A 88 2.69 1.02 12.52
N ASN A 89 3.85 1.50 12.05
CA ASN A 89 4.93 2.00 12.91
C ASN A 89 4.50 3.21 13.74
N TYR A 90 3.60 4.02 13.20
CA TYR A 90 3.24 5.34 13.69
C TYR A 90 1.82 5.42 14.27
N ILE A 91 1.08 4.32 14.25
CA ILE A 91 -0.23 4.21 14.88
C ILE A 91 -0.19 3.27 16.09
N ARG A 92 -1.19 3.39 16.99
CA ARG A 92 -1.29 2.51 18.16
C ARG A 92 -1.71 1.10 17.75
N CYS A 93 -0.73 0.20 17.63
CA CYS A 93 -0.95 -1.22 17.32
C CYS A 93 0.24 -2.08 17.79
N LYS A 94 0.19 -3.38 17.53
CA LYS A 94 1.27 -4.32 17.89
C LYS A 94 2.61 -4.05 17.18
N TYR A 95 2.63 -3.22 16.13
CA TYR A 95 3.83 -2.89 15.36
C TYR A 95 4.35 -1.47 15.58
N THR A 96 3.76 -0.70 16.50
CA THR A 96 4.24 0.63 16.87
C THR A 96 5.74 0.61 17.17
N GLY A 97 6.53 1.42 16.46
CA GLY A 97 7.99 1.53 16.60
C GLY A 97 8.82 0.34 16.08
N LYS A 98 8.17 -0.74 15.63
CA LYS A 98 8.90 -1.96 15.23
C LYS A 98 9.54 -1.87 13.84
N PHE A 99 8.93 -1.15 12.91
CA PHE A 99 9.54 -0.92 11.60
C PHE A 99 10.79 -0.04 11.73
N SER A 100 10.72 1.05 12.49
CA SER A 100 11.89 1.88 12.78
C SER A 100 13.03 1.09 13.45
N ALA A 101 12.68 0.28 14.45
CA ALA A 101 13.66 -0.57 15.13
C ALA A 101 14.29 -1.63 14.20
N TYR A 102 13.52 -2.15 13.27
CA TYR A 102 13.97 -3.12 12.27
C TYR A 102 14.93 -2.48 11.27
N TYR A 103 14.54 -1.35 10.65
CA TYR A 103 15.36 -0.68 9.64
C TYR A 103 16.61 -0.02 10.22
N ARG A 104 16.60 0.44 11.47
CA ARG A 104 17.84 0.93 12.14
C ARG A 104 18.94 -0.12 12.25
N ARG A 105 18.61 -1.41 12.18
CA ARG A 105 19.59 -2.50 12.18
C ARG A 105 20.27 -2.71 10.83
N MET A 106 19.76 -2.10 9.76
CA MET A 106 20.26 -2.22 8.39
C MET A 106 20.02 -0.93 7.59
N PRO A 107 20.66 0.20 8.00
CA PRO A 107 20.39 1.55 7.46
C PRO A 107 20.77 1.73 5.99
N TRP A 108 21.46 0.75 5.39
CA TRP A 108 21.80 0.70 3.97
C TRP A 108 20.69 0.09 3.10
N VAL A 109 19.69 -0.57 3.68
CA VAL A 109 18.61 -1.21 2.93
C VAL A 109 17.66 -0.15 2.39
N ARG A 110 17.39 -0.21 1.09
CA ARG A 110 16.33 0.61 0.49
C ARG A 110 14.96 0.05 0.84
N VAL A 111 14.06 0.94 1.25
CA VAL A 111 12.68 0.58 1.60
C VAL A 111 11.74 1.35 0.69
N LEU A 112 10.97 0.64 -0.12
CA LEU A 112 9.93 1.21 -0.98
C LEU A 112 8.62 1.23 -0.18
N CYS A 113 8.25 2.42 0.31
CA CYS A 113 7.11 2.61 1.21
C CYS A 113 5.89 3.14 0.47
N SER A 114 4.71 2.62 0.78
CA SER A 114 3.45 3.02 0.13
C SER A 114 2.87 4.35 0.59
N GLY A 115 3.26 4.89 1.76
CA GLY A 115 2.82 6.18 2.26
C GLY A 115 3.90 7.24 2.12
N ALA A 116 3.58 8.41 1.55
CA ALA A 116 4.54 9.51 1.41
C ALA A 116 4.94 10.09 2.78
N GLY A 117 3.98 10.27 3.68
CA GLY A 117 4.24 10.72 5.05
C GLY A 117 5.07 9.71 5.86
N VAL A 118 4.82 8.42 5.65
CA VAL A 118 5.61 7.32 6.23
C VAL A 118 7.04 7.35 5.70
N THR A 119 7.20 7.53 4.39
CA THR A 119 8.51 7.66 3.72
C THR A 119 9.32 8.80 4.32
N GLN A 120 8.73 9.99 4.46
CA GLN A 120 9.42 11.14 5.04
C GLN A 120 9.88 10.89 6.49
N ARG A 121 9.03 10.26 7.32
CA ARG A 121 9.40 9.91 8.70
C ARG A 121 10.55 8.93 8.75
N LEU A 122 10.53 7.89 7.92
CA LEU A 122 11.64 6.93 7.84
C LEU A 122 12.93 7.59 7.34
N GLN A 123 12.85 8.53 6.38
CA GLN A 123 14.00 9.32 5.94
C GLN A 123 14.59 10.17 7.06
N GLN A 124 13.75 10.80 7.89
CA GLN A 124 14.18 11.54 9.09
C GLN A 124 14.87 10.63 10.13
N GLU A 125 14.52 9.34 10.15
CA GLU A 125 15.18 8.31 10.95
C GLU A 125 16.45 7.74 10.27
N ASN A 126 16.91 8.36 9.17
CA ASN A 126 18.08 7.94 8.37
C ASN A 126 17.91 6.58 7.66
N VAL A 127 16.67 6.15 7.37
CA VAL A 127 16.39 5.00 6.50
C VAL A 127 16.45 5.44 5.03
N ASP A 128 16.97 4.60 4.11
CA ASP A 128 16.91 4.84 2.67
C ASP A 128 15.49 4.51 2.16
N ALA A 129 14.51 5.34 2.52
CA ALA A 129 13.12 5.16 2.14
C ALA A 129 12.79 5.92 0.86
N VAL A 130 12.06 5.26 -0.04
CA VAL A 130 11.58 5.82 -1.31
C VAL A 130 10.07 5.60 -1.38
N PHE A 131 9.34 6.60 -1.81
CA PHE A 131 7.89 6.51 -1.98
C PHE A 131 7.53 5.65 -3.21
N ALA A 132 6.72 4.62 -2.98
CA ALA A 132 6.17 3.74 -4.00
C ALA A 132 4.70 3.46 -3.63
N PRO A 133 3.75 4.23 -4.15
CA PRO A 133 2.35 4.19 -3.71
C PRO A 133 1.68 2.85 -3.94
N LYS A 134 0.56 2.63 -3.28
CA LYS A 134 -0.38 1.56 -3.63
C LYS A 134 -1.07 1.89 -4.95
N GLY A 135 -1.63 0.89 -5.59
CA GLY A 135 -2.38 1.04 -6.83
C GLY A 135 -3.37 -0.10 -7.02
N TYR A 136 -3.71 -0.40 -8.26
CA TYR A 136 -4.74 -1.38 -8.59
C TYR A 136 -4.36 -2.25 -9.78
N ASP A 137 -5.00 -3.40 -9.89
CA ASP A 137 -4.91 -4.30 -11.04
C ASP A 137 -5.82 -3.82 -12.18
N ALA A 138 -5.25 -3.23 -13.22
CA ALA A 138 -6.01 -2.72 -14.36
C ALA A 138 -6.59 -3.84 -15.25
N ALA A 139 -6.11 -5.07 -15.15
CA ALA A 139 -6.70 -6.21 -15.84
C ALA A 139 -7.92 -6.76 -15.10
N GLY A 140 -7.94 -6.63 -13.76
CA GLY A 140 -9.04 -7.10 -12.92
C GLY A 140 -10.12 -6.04 -12.65
N LEU A 141 -9.77 -4.75 -12.66
CA LEU A 141 -10.63 -3.65 -12.23
C LEU A 141 -10.67 -2.52 -13.27
N TRP A 142 -11.86 -2.25 -13.77
CA TRP A 142 -12.11 -1.16 -14.74
C TRP A 142 -13.54 -0.64 -14.63
N ASN A 143 -13.82 0.50 -15.20
CA ASN A 143 -15.17 1.06 -15.30
C ASN A 143 -15.95 0.32 -16.40
N MET A 144 -16.99 -0.41 -16.00
CA MET A 144 -17.82 -1.22 -16.90
C MET A 144 -18.86 -0.42 -17.67
N GLY A 145 -19.06 0.88 -17.33
CA GLY A 145 -20.07 1.73 -17.95
C GLY A 145 -21.53 1.32 -17.63
N VAL A 146 -21.72 0.57 -16.55
CA VAL A 146 -23.05 0.12 -16.13
C VAL A 146 -23.77 1.14 -15.24
N PRO A 147 -25.10 1.12 -15.16
CA PRO A 147 -25.85 1.99 -14.24
C PRO A 147 -25.42 1.77 -12.78
N ARG A 148 -25.29 2.88 -12.02
CA ARG A 148 -24.89 2.86 -10.61
C ARG A 148 -26.14 2.96 -9.73
N ASP A 149 -26.59 1.82 -9.22
CA ASP A 149 -27.79 1.68 -8.40
C ASP A 149 -27.55 1.81 -6.88
N ILE A 150 -26.29 1.87 -6.46
CA ILE A 150 -25.88 2.13 -5.07
C ILE A 150 -25.32 3.55 -5.00
N GLU A 151 -26.08 4.47 -4.40
CA GLU A 151 -25.66 5.86 -4.32
C GLU A 151 -24.41 6.04 -3.47
N LEU A 152 -24.40 5.48 -2.24
CA LEU A 152 -23.34 5.63 -1.26
C LEU A 152 -22.91 4.26 -0.76
N GLY A 153 -21.62 3.92 -0.87
CA GLY A 153 -21.16 2.58 -0.53
C GLY A 153 -19.73 2.48 -0.02
N PHE A 154 -19.49 1.40 0.73
CA PHE A 154 -18.17 0.92 1.13
C PHE A 154 -18.08 -0.58 0.92
N VAL A 155 -16.97 -1.05 0.36
CA VAL A 155 -16.70 -2.48 0.19
C VAL A 155 -15.41 -2.83 0.92
N GLY A 156 -15.49 -3.67 1.97
CA GLY A 156 -14.29 -4.08 2.67
C GLY A 156 -14.50 -4.64 4.08
N SER A 157 -13.38 -4.95 4.73
CA SER A 157 -13.38 -5.52 6.08
C SER A 157 -13.42 -4.44 7.16
N LEU A 158 -14.20 -4.69 8.21
CA LEU A 158 -14.27 -3.91 9.46
C LEU A 158 -13.70 -4.66 10.67
N LYS A 159 -13.12 -5.86 10.48
CA LYS A 159 -12.80 -6.79 11.58
C LYS A 159 -11.46 -6.51 12.29
N SER A 160 -10.58 -5.68 11.73
CA SER A 160 -9.27 -5.41 12.35
C SER A 160 -9.36 -4.31 13.41
N VAL A 161 -8.61 -4.45 14.51
CA VAL A 161 -8.43 -3.39 15.51
C VAL A 161 -7.86 -2.11 14.89
N ALA A 162 -7.00 -2.23 13.88
CA ALA A 162 -6.48 -1.09 13.11
C ALA A 162 -7.57 -0.33 12.33
N TYR A 163 -8.77 -0.91 12.20
CA TYR A 163 -9.92 -0.32 11.50
C TYR A 163 -11.00 0.22 12.44
N SER A 164 -10.67 0.45 13.74
CA SER A 164 -11.64 0.96 14.71
C SER A 164 -12.23 2.31 14.30
N GLY A 165 -11.39 3.26 13.86
CA GLY A 165 -11.82 4.56 13.34
C GLY A 165 -12.69 4.45 12.09
N ARG A 166 -12.30 3.56 11.15
CA ARG A 166 -13.12 3.24 9.96
C ARG A 166 -14.50 2.72 10.35
N LYS A 167 -14.56 1.75 11.25
CA LYS A 167 -15.80 1.15 11.70
C LYS A 167 -16.71 2.21 12.34
N GLN A 168 -16.18 3.01 13.26
CA GLN A 168 -16.92 4.06 13.92
C GLN A 168 -17.51 5.07 12.92
N LEU A 169 -16.69 5.59 11.99
CA LEU A 169 -17.15 6.56 11.01
C LEU A 169 -18.26 6.01 10.12
N LEU A 170 -18.10 4.76 9.61
CA LEU A 170 -19.11 4.14 8.76
C LEU A 170 -20.41 3.83 9.53
N GLU A 171 -20.33 3.45 10.80
CA GLU A 171 -21.50 3.25 11.66
C GLU A 171 -22.23 4.57 11.94
N GLU A 172 -21.50 5.65 12.18
CA GLU A 172 -22.08 7.00 12.39
C GLU A 172 -22.70 7.52 11.09
N LEU A 173 -22.03 7.37 9.95
CA LEU A 173 -22.56 7.74 8.65
C LEU A 173 -23.84 6.97 8.30
N GLY A 174 -23.87 5.66 8.55
CA GLY A 174 -25.03 4.83 8.29
C GLY A 174 -26.27 5.11 9.14
N LYS A 175 -26.14 5.90 10.24
CA LYS A 175 -27.28 6.39 11.02
C LYS A 175 -27.98 7.58 10.39
N VAL A 176 -27.29 8.32 9.51
CA VAL A 176 -27.76 9.60 8.97
C VAL A 176 -27.86 9.62 7.44
N GLU A 177 -27.25 8.65 6.78
CA GLU A 177 -27.26 8.49 5.32
C GLU A 177 -27.55 7.03 4.92
N PRO A 178 -28.19 6.77 3.77
CA PRO A 178 -28.43 5.42 3.28
C PRO A 178 -27.13 4.79 2.74
N LEU A 179 -26.28 4.32 3.62
CA LEU A 179 -24.97 3.75 3.31
C LEU A 179 -25.03 2.23 3.14
N THR A 180 -24.59 1.73 1.99
CA THR A 180 -24.35 0.31 1.76
C THR A 180 -22.95 -0.09 2.22
N VAL A 181 -22.83 -0.91 3.26
CA VAL A 181 -21.57 -1.49 3.73
C VAL A 181 -21.58 -2.99 3.45
N THR A 182 -20.67 -3.44 2.60
CA THR A 182 -20.64 -4.84 2.19
C THR A 182 -19.21 -5.39 2.09
N ARG A 183 -19.13 -6.70 1.89
CA ARG A 183 -17.90 -7.41 1.59
C ARG A 183 -18.21 -8.47 0.54
N THR A 184 -17.38 -8.50 -0.50
CA THR A 184 -17.44 -9.48 -1.58
C THR A 184 -16.22 -10.40 -1.56
N GLU A 185 -16.25 -11.45 -2.31
CA GLU A 185 -15.05 -12.16 -2.75
C GLU A 185 -14.26 -11.27 -3.72
N SER A 186 -12.96 -11.57 -3.86
CA SER A 186 -12.09 -10.87 -4.83
C SER A 186 -12.43 -11.32 -6.26
N GLY A 187 -12.10 -10.47 -7.24
CA GLY A 187 -12.37 -10.76 -8.65
C GLY A 187 -13.66 -10.11 -9.16
N ASP A 188 -14.44 -10.84 -9.94
CA ASP A 188 -15.60 -10.31 -10.66
C ASP A 188 -16.66 -9.71 -9.75
N GLU A 189 -17.00 -10.39 -8.66
CA GLU A 189 -17.99 -9.89 -7.70
C GLU A 189 -17.56 -8.55 -7.08
N TYR A 190 -16.27 -8.41 -6.76
CA TYR A 190 -15.72 -7.16 -6.23
C TYR A 190 -15.77 -6.04 -7.27
N ARG A 191 -15.37 -6.33 -8.52
CA ARG A 191 -15.43 -5.37 -9.63
C ARG A 191 -16.87 -4.92 -9.90
N GLU A 192 -17.81 -5.84 -10.00
CA GLU A 192 -19.23 -5.54 -10.21
C GLU A 192 -19.78 -4.67 -9.09
N MET A 193 -19.46 -4.99 -7.83
CA MET A 193 -19.91 -4.20 -6.70
C MET A 193 -19.37 -2.77 -6.74
N LEU A 194 -18.09 -2.55 -7.06
CA LEU A 194 -17.52 -1.21 -7.23
C LEU A 194 -18.19 -0.44 -8.36
N ASN A 195 -18.53 -1.09 -9.48
CA ASN A 195 -19.19 -0.47 -10.61
C ASN A 195 -20.65 -0.07 -10.34
N ARG A 196 -21.29 -0.65 -9.34
CA ARG A 196 -22.64 -0.27 -8.90
C ARG A 196 -22.65 0.95 -7.96
N ILE A 197 -21.52 1.29 -7.32
CA ILE A 197 -21.43 2.38 -6.36
C ILE A 197 -21.11 3.69 -7.09
N ARG A 198 -21.92 4.75 -6.82
CA ARG A 198 -21.68 6.10 -7.32
C ARG A 198 -20.66 6.85 -6.46
N PHE A 199 -20.91 6.96 -5.15
CA PHE A 199 -20.06 7.61 -4.18
C PHE A 199 -19.42 6.55 -3.28
N PHE A 200 -18.12 6.32 -3.44
CA PHE A 200 -17.40 5.36 -2.60
C PHE A 200 -16.79 6.08 -1.40
N VAL A 201 -17.15 5.67 -0.18
CA VAL A 201 -16.62 6.26 1.06
C VAL A 201 -15.44 5.44 1.56
N SER A 202 -14.23 5.98 1.44
CA SER A 202 -13.04 5.41 2.06
C SER A 202 -12.79 6.05 3.42
N ALA A 203 -12.89 5.26 4.46
CA ALA A 203 -12.78 5.70 5.85
C ALA A 203 -11.42 5.27 6.44
N ASP A 204 -10.32 5.72 5.86
CA ASP A 204 -8.95 5.37 6.30
C ASP A 204 -8.49 6.25 7.49
N VAL A 205 -9.39 6.42 8.47
CA VAL A 205 -9.22 7.29 9.64
C VAL A 205 -7.97 6.92 10.43
N GLY A 206 -7.05 7.89 10.57
CA GLY A 206 -5.85 7.75 11.38
C GLY A 206 -4.76 6.84 10.79
N MET A 207 -4.86 6.44 9.52
CA MET A 207 -3.87 5.55 8.90
C MET A 207 -2.63 6.29 8.40
N GLY A 208 -2.75 7.59 8.04
CA GLY A 208 -1.65 8.40 7.54
C GLY A 208 -1.20 8.04 6.12
N GLU A 209 -1.96 7.18 5.44
CA GLU A 209 -1.80 6.86 4.02
C GLU A 209 -3.10 6.33 3.43
N TYR A 210 -3.25 6.42 2.12
CA TYR A 210 -4.42 5.88 1.40
C TYR A 210 -4.28 4.40 1.12
N MET A 211 -5.32 3.62 1.44
CA MET A 211 -5.36 2.19 1.21
C MET A 211 -5.68 1.87 -0.26
N ILE A 212 -5.36 0.65 -0.68
CA ILE A 212 -5.54 0.17 -2.07
C ILE A 212 -6.94 0.44 -2.63
N LYS A 213 -7.98 0.33 -1.80
CA LYS A 213 -9.38 0.55 -2.18
C LYS A 213 -9.70 1.94 -2.74
N ASN A 214 -8.91 2.94 -2.40
CA ASN A 214 -9.06 4.27 -2.96
C ASN A 214 -8.77 4.24 -4.47
N PHE A 215 -7.69 3.62 -4.86
CA PHE A 215 -7.29 3.48 -6.27
C PHE A 215 -8.23 2.55 -7.04
N GLU A 216 -8.66 1.45 -6.42
CA GLU A 216 -9.60 0.49 -6.98
C GLU A 216 -10.97 1.14 -7.28
N ALA A 217 -11.51 1.93 -6.34
CA ALA A 217 -12.79 2.64 -6.51
C ALA A 217 -12.70 3.69 -7.61
N MET A 218 -11.63 4.50 -7.63
CA MET A 218 -11.40 5.51 -8.68
C MET A 218 -11.26 4.85 -10.06
N ALA A 219 -10.52 3.74 -10.16
CA ALA A 219 -10.33 3.00 -11.41
C ALA A 219 -11.66 2.46 -11.97
N CYS A 220 -12.57 2.06 -11.10
CA CYS A 220 -13.93 1.65 -11.45
C CYS A 220 -14.88 2.82 -11.71
N GLY A 221 -14.43 4.09 -11.66
CA GLY A 221 -15.21 5.28 -11.97
C GLY A 221 -16.15 5.73 -10.85
N CYS A 222 -15.89 5.33 -9.59
CA CYS A 222 -16.58 5.92 -8.45
C CYS A 222 -16.09 7.35 -8.19
N VAL A 223 -16.96 8.23 -7.70
CA VAL A 223 -16.52 9.43 -6.98
C VAL A 223 -15.97 8.99 -5.63
N LEU A 224 -14.68 9.14 -5.42
CA LEU A 224 -14.04 8.76 -4.17
C LEU A 224 -14.22 9.85 -3.12
N PHE A 225 -14.89 9.52 -2.01
CA PHE A 225 -14.84 10.27 -0.76
C PHE A 225 -13.74 9.65 0.11
N ALA A 226 -12.63 10.35 0.32
CA ALA A 226 -11.49 9.86 1.06
C ALA A 226 -11.25 10.68 2.32
N TYR A 227 -11.01 9.98 3.45
CA TYR A 227 -10.58 10.65 4.67
C TYR A 227 -9.21 11.29 4.45
N ASP A 228 -9.09 12.59 4.69
CA ASP A 228 -7.89 13.38 4.41
C ASP A 228 -6.68 12.87 5.20
N GLN A 229 -5.63 12.46 4.49
CA GLN A 229 -4.37 11.98 5.09
C GLN A 229 -3.31 13.09 5.20
N GLY A 230 -3.67 14.32 4.83
CA GLY A 230 -2.82 15.51 4.91
C GLY A 230 -2.07 15.84 3.63
N SER A 231 -1.58 17.07 3.58
CA SER A 231 -1.00 17.67 2.36
C SER A 231 0.19 16.91 1.79
N VAL A 232 1.02 16.28 2.64
CA VAL A 232 2.17 15.48 2.17
C VAL A 232 1.70 14.31 1.33
N GLU A 233 0.71 13.58 1.80
CA GLU A 233 0.16 12.42 1.11
C GLU A 233 -0.61 12.85 -0.13
N ASN A 234 -1.47 13.87 -0.01
CA ASN A 234 -2.30 14.37 -1.10
C ASN A 234 -1.44 14.90 -2.26
N ASN A 235 -0.41 15.70 -1.97
CA ASN A 235 0.48 16.26 -2.98
C ASN A 235 1.30 15.18 -3.68
N ALA A 236 1.78 14.18 -2.93
CA ALA A 236 2.56 13.09 -3.50
C ALA A 236 1.72 12.21 -4.45
N LEU A 237 0.42 12.12 -4.21
CA LEU A 237 -0.52 11.36 -5.03
C LEU A 237 -1.24 12.22 -6.09
N GLY A 238 -1.04 13.53 -6.12
CA GLY A 238 -1.80 14.42 -7.01
C GLY A 238 -3.29 14.46 -6.68
N PHE A 239 -3.68 14.20 -5.43
CA PHE A 239 -5.05 14.31 -4.95
C PHE A 239 -5.41 15.77 -4.70
N VAL A 240 -6.42 16.25 -5.42
CA VAL A 240 -6.93 17.63 -5.32
C VAL A 240 -8.41 17.56 -4.97
N ASP A 241 -8.76 18.13 -3.81
CA ASP A 241 -10.12 18.13 -3.31
C ASP A 241 -11.09 18.78 -4.29
N MET A 242 -12.27 18.17 -4.46
CA MET A 242 -13.34 18.58 -5.38
C MET A 242 -12.93 18.68 -6.86
N GLN A 243 -11.75 18.15 -7.21
CA GLN A 243 -11.29 18.04 -8.59
C GLN A 243 -11.22 16.57 -9.04
N ASN A 244 -10.40 15.72 -8.38
CA ASN A 244 -10.23 14.32 -8.73
C ASN A 244 -10.54 13.36 -7.56
N VAL A 245 -10.80 13.91 -6.41
CA VAL A 245 -11.20 13.21 -5.18
C VAL A 245 -12.04 14.16 -4.32
N VAL A 246 -12.86 13.63 -3.43
CA VAL A 246 -13.57 14.42 -2.41
C VAL A 246 -12.91 14.11 -1.07
N LEU A 247 -12.11 15.03 -0.57
CA LEU A 247 -11.44 14.89 0.73
C LEU A 247 -12.37 15.32 1.86
N TYR A 248 -12.31 14.66 3.00
CA TYR A 248 -13.06 15.04 4.19
C TYR A 248 -12.28 14.70 5.45
N SER A 249 -12.43 15.52 6.49
CA SER A 249 -11.81 15.35 7.81
C SER A 249 -12.82 15.06 8.92
N SER A 250 -14.11 15.24 8.63
CA SER A 250 -15.21 15.03 9.58
C SER A 250 -16.47 14.49 8.88
N LEU A 251 -17.38 13.90 9.66
CA LEU A 251 -18.68 13.44 9.16
C LEU A 251 -19.51 14.58 8.58
N ASP A 252 -19.48 15.74 9.22
CA ASP A 252 -20.23 16.91 8.77
C ASP A 252 -19.72 17.43 7.41
N GLU A 253 -18.40 17.50 7.24
CA GLU A 253 -17.78 17.87 5.96
C GLU A 253 -18.14 16.88 4.85
N LEU A 254 -18.04 15.57 5.14
CA LEU A 254 -18.46 14.53 4.21
C LEU A 254 -19.91 14.76 3.76
N ARG A 255 -20.83 14.98 4.69
CA ARG A 255 -22.25 15.17 4.39
C ARG A 255 -22.52 16.45 3.61
N GLN A 256 -21.84 17.55 3.93
CA GLN A 256 -21.95 18.81 3.17
C GLN A 256 -21.53 18.62 1.72
N LYS A 257 -20.37 17.98 1.48
CA LYS A 257 -19.87 17.69 0.12
C LYS A 257 -20.78 16.69 -0.60
N LEU A 258 -21.31 15.68 0.09
CA LEU A 258 -22.26 14.73 -0.49
C LEU A 258 -23.55 15.43 -0.93
N ALA A 259 -24.11 16.31 -0.11
CA ALA A 259 -25.30 17.10 -0.45
C ALA A 259 -25.06 18.00 -1.67
N LEU A 260 -23.87 18.63 -1.75
CA LEU A 260 -23.48 19.44 -2.91
C LEU A 260 -23.44 18.61 -4.20
N LEU A 261 -22.81 17.41 -4.15
CA LEU A 261 -22.66 16.56 -5.33
C LEU A 261 -23.97 15.88 -5.76
N ARG A 262 -24.92 15.68 -4.84
CA ARG A 262 -26.29 15.24 -5.17
C ARG A 262 -27.02 16.27 -6.02
N GLN A 263 -26.79 17.55 -5.76
CA GLN A 263 -27.41 18.67 -6.48
C GLN A 263 -26.64 19.03 -7.75
N ASN A 264 -25.41 18.59 -7.91
CA ASN A 264 -24.55 18.91 -9.06
C ASN A 264 -23.99 17.63 -9.68
N ALA A 265 -24.80 16.98 -10.51
CA ALA A 265 -24.44 15.73 -11.16
C ALA A 265 -23.26 15.90 -12.13
N GLU A 266 -23.13 17.03 -12.79
CA GLU A 266 -22.05 17.33 -13.73
C GLU A 266 -20.70 17.45 -13.00
N LEU A 267 -20.67 18.10 -11.84
CA LEU A 267 -19.47 18.17 -10.99
C LEU A 267 -19.08 16.79 -10.50
N ALA A 268 -20.03 15.98 -10.04
CA ALA A 268 -19.77 14.62 -9.58
C ALA A 268 -19.17 13.76 -10.69
N GLU A 269 -19.72 13.83 -11.91
CA GLU A 269 -19.21 13.09 -13.06
C GLU A 269 -17.79 13.53 -13.44
N ARG A 270 -17.51 14.83 -13.44
CA ARG A 270 -16.16 15.36 -13.71
C ARG A 270 -15.16 14.85 -12.68
N ILE A 271 -15.49 14.88 -11.38
CA ILE A 271 -14.60 14.36 -10.33
C ILE A 271 -14.32 12.88 -10.55
N ALA A 272 -15.33 12.07 -10.89
CA ALA A 272 -15.16 10.66 -11.18
C ALA A 272 -14.23 10.43 -12.37
N GLN A 273 -14.39 11.19 -13.47
CA GLN A 273 -13.58 11.08 -14.67
C GLN A 273 -12.12 11.50 -14.42
N GLU A 274 -11.90 12.63 -13.74
CA GLU A 274 -10.56 13.10 -13.41
C GLU A 274 -9.85 12.14 -12.43
N GLY A 275 -10.58 11.62 -11.44
CA GLY A 275 -10.07 10.60 -10.53
C GLY A 275 -9.71 9.31 -11.24
N GLN A 276 -10.55 8.84 -12.13
CA GLN A 276 -10.29 7.65 -12.95
C GLN A 276 -9.07 7.86 -13.85
N ALA A 277 -8.96 8.99 -14.54
CA ALA A 277 -7.84 9.32 -15.42
C ALA A 277 -6.51 9.38 -14.64
N LEU A 278 -6.50 10.03 -13.47
CA LEU A 278 -5.33 10.07 -12.58
C LEU A 278 -4.87 8.65 -12.21
N THR A 279 -5.82 7.82 -11.81
CA THR A 279 -5.53 6.45 -11.33
C THR A 279 -5.05 5.57 -12.48
N GLN A 280 -5.66 5.63 -13.63
CA GLN A 280 -5.24 4.88 -14.83
C GLN A 280 -3.83 5.26 -15.29
N THR A 281 -3.50 6.55 -15.23
CA THR A 281 -2.20 7.06 -15.68
C THR A 281 -1.07 6.67 -14.75
N HIS A 282 -1.30 6.73 -13.42
CA HIS A 282 -0.20 6.69 -12.43
C HIS A 282 -0.24 5.49 -11.50
N TYR A 283 -1.40 4.86 -11.27
CA TYR A 283 -1.58 3.90 -10.19
C TYR A 283 -2.00 2.49 -10.63
N SER A 284 -2.02 2.21 -11.95
CA SER A 284 -2.09 0.82 -12.41
C SER A 284 -0.83 0.06 -11.96
N PHE A 285 -0.94 -1.23 -11.70
CA PHE A 285 0.23 -2.05 -11.33
C PHE A 285 1.33 -2.01 -12.39
N GLN A 286 0.99 -1.85 -13.68
CA GLN A 286 1.96 -1.65 -14.75
C GLN A 286 2.74 -0.33 -14.60
N ALA A 287 2.04 0.76 -14.25
CA ALA A 287 2.70 2.05 -13.99
C ALA A 287 3.59 1.98 -12.75
N LEU A 288 3.10 1.32 -11.68
CA LEU A 288 3.86 1.10 -10.45
C LEU A 288 5.05 0.18 -10.67
N GLY A 289 4.93 -0.87 -11.49
CA GLY A 289 6.05 -1.75 -11.85
C GLY A 289 7.22 -0.96 -12.44
N ARG A 290 6.94 -0.07 -13.39
CA ARG A 290 7.96 0.85 -13.96
C ARG A 290 8.59 1.76 -12.90
N HIS A 291 7.77 2.35 -12.02
CA HIS A 291 8.23 3.21 -10.94
C HIS A 291 9.13 2.46 -9.95
N ILE A 292 8.73 1.27 -9.54
CA ILE A 292 9.48 0.41 -8.63
C ILE A 292 10.81 -0.01 -9.26
N VAL A 293 10.82 -0.48 -10.53
CA VAL A 293 12.06 -0.90 -11.19
C VAL A 293 13.04 0.26 -11.33
N LYS A 294 12.57 1.47 -11.64
CA LYS A 294 13.42 2.68 -11.62
C LYS A 294 14.07 2.93 -10.25
N ALA A 295 13.33 2.69 -9.18
CA ALA A 295 13.88 2.79 -7.82
C ALA A 295 14.87 1.67 -7.49
N LEU A 296 14.71 0.46 -8.09
CA LEU A 296 15.68 -0.63 -7.96
C LEU A 296 16.98 -0.36 -8.70
N GLU A 297 16.93 0.34 -9.84
CA GLU A 297 18.11 0.70 -10.66
C GLU A 297 18.98 1.76 -10.00
N ALA A 298 18.37 2.65 -9.22
CA ALA A 298 19.09 3.72 -8.54
C ALA A 298 20.15 3.17 -7.57
N PRO A 299 21.31 3.85 -7.41
CA PRO A 299 22.37 3.42 -6.52
C PRO A 299 21.87 3.20 -5.09
N LEU A 300 22.23 2.08 -4.48
CA LEU A 300 21.95 1.79 -3.08
C LEU A 300 23.04 2.38 -2.17
N ARG A 301 22.69 2.61 -0.91
CA ARG A 301 23.68 2.96 0.10
C ARG A 301 24.68 1.83 0.28
N GLU A 302 25.95 2.17 0.44
CA GLU A 302 26.99 1.19 0.75
C GLU A 302 26.72 0.53 2.11
N ARG A 303 26.84 -0.79 2.13
CA ARG A 303 26.74 -1.54 3.36
C ARG A 303 27.95 -1.24 4.24
N GLN A 304 27.73 -0.62 5.38
CA GLN A 304 28.79 -0.46 6.38
C GLN A 304 29.16 -1.82 6.99
N PRO A 305 30.46 -2.13 7.11
CA PRO A 305 30.90 -3.33 7.79
C PRO A 305 30.35 -3.34 9.22
N ALA A 306 29.83 -4.50 9.65
CA ALA A 306 29.29 -4.63 10.99
C ALA A 306 30.34 -4.28 12.03
N ASN A 307 30.15 -3.19 12.77
CA ASN A 307 30.99 -2.85 13.90
C ASN A 307 30.96 -4.01 14.92
N TRP A 308 32.10 -4.37 15.48
CA TRP A 308 32.16 -5.42 16.50
C TRP A 308 31.21 -5.14 17.69
N ARG A 309 30.91 -3.87 17.97
CA ARG A 309 29.92 -3.41 18.97
C ARG A 309 28.48 -3.84 18.66
N ASP A 310 28.12 -3.98 17.40
CA ASP A 310 26.77 -4.42 16.99
C ASP A 310 26.53 -5.91 17.27
N ARG A 311 27.60 -6.69 17.53
CA ARG A 311 27.48 -8.10 17.94
C ARG A 311 27.04 -8.26 19.40
N TRP A 312 27.21 -7.23 20.24
CA TRP A 312 26.98 -7.31 21.69
C TRP A 312 25.77 -6.49 22.18
N LEU A 313 25.17 -5.63 21.35
CA LEU A 313 24.02 -4.78 21.71
C LEU A 313 22.66 -5.50 21.96
N PRO A 314 22.43 -6.78 21.66
CA PRO A 314 21.15 -7.44 22.01
C PRO A 314 20.89 -7.59 23.51
N TRP A 315 21.86 -7.35 24.39
CA TRP A 315 21.75 -7.65 25.82
C TRP A 315 21.40 -6.47 26.71
N PHE A 316 21.39 -5.22 26.20
CA PHE A 316 21.20 -4.02 27.02
C PHE A 316 19.98 -3.18 26.71
N GLN A 317 19.04 -3.64 25.89
CA GLN A 317 17.76 -2.98 25.67
C GLN A 317 16.62 -4.00 25.80
N ARG A 318 16.30 -4.34 27.03
CA ARG A 318 15.02 -4.90 27.45
C ARG A 318 14.18 -3.82 28.09
#